data_a7f0bee435a3801ff052c4a76b86ac8e
#
_entry.id   a7f0bee435a3801ff052c4a76b86ac8e
#
_cell.length_a   1.000
_cell.length_b   1.000
_cell.length_c   1.000
_cell.angle_alpha   90.00
_cell.angle_beta   90.00
_cell.angle_gamma   90.00
#
_symmetry.space_group_name_H-M   'P 1'
#
loop_
_entity.id
_entity.type
_entity.pdbx_description
1 polymer ?
#
loop_
_entity_poly.entity_id
_entity_poly.type
_entity_poly.pdbx_seq_one_letter_code
_entity_poly.pdbx_strand_id
1 'polypeptide(L)'
;MIKNITVRNIKGYGDSPITLDVELKTNRVNLLFAPNGSGKSSLAAAFLSLKSNKLEVAKENKHCKNETLQSSLSLDIDGQTYTANSTKNEISPVLKCNVIKIGTEVHKTQRNMGHFTAVSSYIDIADIVVDKVVQKATTGYAVSTIRNHFGTNKKLLENLENEMDSPQMLQILSSVSRDLDSFVNSNKSMKLLQDVLQKINNLKGTQEEVISHIQDKWFKSLEANSKYKSITDALAVMYPGESSCDRFLRFFQILKLWESNKQSIKNAIAYQDYLSKKTRLDSDLQLLGATWKNIRTEEIRGELIVKFPQENEISNGQRDLLTFFVNLIKFSMQITQNKKYLLLIDEVFDYLDDANMIAAQYYLSKLLEKWKACDNLYLCILSHLNPLTFRSYVFSDKKINPQYLKKTVPTATPEMLAFIACRETICEKGKRGDNAKSEIYHKLSHDLFHYNPVVVDYSTELEANCSNSHLNKTWGKTPVLHQMLVDEVNKYLSDQSKYDPYAVAMALRLRIEKLLYVQLKDPGQKKE
;
A
#
# COMPACT_ATOMS: atom_id res chain seq x y z
N MET A 1 15.44 5.28 -0.12
CA MET A 1 15.55 3.91 0.45
C MET A 1 14.98 3.92 1.85
N ILE A 2 14.19 2.90 2.23
CA ILE A 2 13.66 2.77 3.61
C ILE A 2 14.45 1.65 4.28
N LYS A 3 14.98 1.93 5.47
CA LYS A 3 15.70 0.98 6.31
C LYS A 3 15.07 0.95 7.71
N ASN A 4 15.37 -0.11 8.47
CA ASN A 4 15.06 -0.20 9.90
C ASN A 4 13.64 0.23 10.27
N ILE A 5 12.75 -0.72 10.39
CA ILE A 5 11.38 -0.47 10.85
C ILE A 5 11.32 -0.82 12.34
N THR A 6 11.11 0.17 13.21
CA THR A 6 11.00 -0.05 14.66
C THR A 6 9.54 0.07 15.08
N VAL A 7 9.04 -0.96 15.76
CA VAL A 7 7.63 -1.05 16.22
C VAL A 7 7.60 -1.31 17.72
N ARG A 8 6.67 -0.65 18.43
CA ARG A 8 6.45 -0.81 19.87
C ARG A 8 4.96 -0.87 20.18
N ASN A 9 4.57 -1.76 21.07
CA ASN A 9 3.21 -1.93 21.61
C ASN A 9 2.11 -2.02 20.54
N ILE A 10 2.33 -2.86 19.52
CA ILE A 10 1.32 -3.13 18.47
C ILE A 10 1.23 -4.65 18.24
N LYS A 11 0.09 -5.26 18.57
CA LYS A 11 -0.17 -6.70 18.46
C LYS A 11 0.96 -7.55 19.06
N GLY A 12 1.67 -8.30 18.23
CA GLY A 12 2.79 -9.16 18.63
C GLY A 12 4.09 -8.43 18.98
N TYR A 13 4.15 -7.11 18.85
CA TYR A 13 5.29 -6.29 19.29
C TYR A 13 5.01 -5.71 20.66
N GLY A 14 5.84 -6.09 21.65
CA GLY A 14 5.68 -5.73 23.05
C GLY A 14 6.09 -4.30 23.38
N ASP A 15 6.29 -4.05 24.68
CA ASP A 15 6.67 -2.72 25.17
C ASP A 15 8.11 -2.35 24.82
N SER A 16 9.02 -3.31 24.77
CA SER A 16 10.37 -3.07 24.24
C SER A 16 10.31 -2.83 22.73
N PRO A 17 10.87 -1.72 22.23
CA PRO A 17 10.91 -1.46 20.79
C PRO A 17 11.65 -2.58 20.06
N ILE A 18 11.06 -3.10 19.01
CA ILE A 18 11.68 -4.11 18.14
C ILE A 18 12.02 -3.47 16.81
N THR A 19 13.29 -3.48 16.47
CA THR A 19 13.79 -3.01 15.18
C THR A 19 13.92 -4.19 14.22
N LEU A 20 13.24 -4.06 13.08
CA LEU A 20 13.35 -4.97 11.95
C LEU A 20 14.41 -4.41 11.02
N ASP A 21 15.50 -5.14 10.86
CA ASP A 21 16.56 -4.80 9.90
C ASP A 21 16.07 -5.19 8.50
N VAL A 22 15.52 -4.22 7.78
CA VAL A 22 14.99 -4.36 6.44
C VAL A 22 15.52 -3.25 5.54
N GLU A 23 15.65 -3.53 4.26
CA GLU A 23 16.05 -2.56 3.25
C GLU A 23 15.05 -2.57 2.09
N LEU A 24 14.08 -1.64 2.10
CA LEU A 24 13.10 -1.54 1.03
C LEU A 24 13.64 -0.65 -0.09
N LYS A 25 13.59 -1.18 -1.32
CA LYS A 25 14.07 -0.52 -2.54
C LYS A 25 12.90 -0.11 -3.42
N THR A 26 13.02 1.04 -4.07
CA THR A 26 12.09 1.47 -5.13
C THR A 26 12.25 0.58 -6.36
N ASN A 27 11.23 0.58 -7.21
CA ASN A 27 11.22 -0.17 -8.48
C ASN A 27 11.46 -1.69 -8.35
N ARG A 28 11.28 -2.25 -7.15
CA ARG A 28 11.37 -3.68 -6.85
C ARG A 28 10.21 -4.12 -5.98
N VAL A 29 9.90 -5.41 -6.06
CA VAL A 29 9.03 -6.08 -5.11
C VAL A 29 9.86 -6.44 -3.89
N ASN A 30 9.69 -5.71 -2.80
CA ASN A 30 10.30 -6.05 -1.51
C ASN A 30 9.45 -7.15 -0.86
N LEU A 31 9.97 -8.36 -0.86
CA LEU A 31 9.28 -9.52 -0.30
C LEU A 31 9.81 -9.77 1.11
N LEU A 32 9.02 -9.39 2.11
CA LEU A 32 9.29 -9.71 3.52
C LEU A 32 8.60 -11.03 3.86
N PHE A 33 9.38 -12.09 3.95
CA PHE A 33 8.85 -13.41 4.22
C PHE A 33 9.28 -13.92 5.61
N ALA A 34 8.38 -14.63 6.26
CA ALA A 34 8.60 -15.25 7.57
C ALA A 34 7.48 -16.23 7.89
N PRO A 35 7.72 -17.20 8.77
CA PRO A 35 6.70 -18.11 9.27
C PRO A 35 5.50 -17.38 9.90
N ASN A 36 4.39 -18.09 10.08
CA ASN A 36 3.25 -17.58 10.82
C ASN A 36 3.66 -17.27 12.27
N GLY A 37 3.08 -16.21 12.84
CA GLY A 37 3.46 -15.74 14.18
C GLY A 37 4.67 -14.81 14.24
N SER A 38 5.40 -14.59 13.15
CA SER A 38 6.61 -13.72 13.11
C SER A 38 6.32 -12.22 13.18
N GLY A 39 5.05 -11.80 13.27
CA GLY A 39 4.69 -10.39 13.38
C GLY A 39 4.36 -9.69 12.06
N LYS A 40 4.20 -10.40 10.93
CA LYS A 40 3.81 -9.82 9.63
C LYS A 40 2.54 -8.97 9.74
N SER A 41 1.44 -9.56 10.20
CA SER A 41 0.16 -8.86 10.36
C SER A 41 0.19 -7.79 11.47
N SER A 42 1.15 -7.87 12.41
CA SER A 42 1.39 -6.81 13.39
C SER A 42 2.07 -5.60 12.74
N LEU A 43 2.98 -5.85 11.79
CA LEU A 43 3.60 -4.80 10.98
C LEU A 43 2.55 -4.11 10.10
N ALA A 44 1.69 -4.87 9.43
CA ALA A 44 0.58 -4.32 8.65
C ALA A 44 -0.35 -3.46 9.52
N ALA A 45 -0.69 -3.92 10.73
CA ALA A 45 -1.50 -3.17 11.68
C ALA A 45 -0.84 -1.85 12.13
N ALA A 46 0.49 -1.82 12.26
CA ALA A 46 1.22 -0.60 12.57
C ALA A 46 1.06 0.46 11.47
N PHE A 47 1.21 0.07 10.20
CA PHE A 47 1.02 0.98 9.08
C PHE A 47 -0.44 1.40 8.88
N LEU A 48 -1.41 0.52 9.11
CA LEU A 48 -2.85 0.86 9.09
C LEU A 48 -3.24 1.88 10.16
N SER A 49 -2.50 1.91 11.27
CA SER A 49 -2.75 2.82 12.39
C SER A 49 -2.22 4.24 12.15
N LEU A 50 -1.48 4.49 11.06
CA LEU A 50 -1.00 5.83 10.69
C LEU A 50 -2.17 6.70 10.23
N LYS A 51 -2.42 7.79 10.95
CA LYS A 51 -3.32 8.88 10.53
C LYS A 51 -2.48 10.08 10.09
N SER A 52 -3.09 11.10 9.53
CA SER A 52 -2.37 12.28 9.01
C SER A 52 -1.45 12.95 10.05
N ASN A 53 -1.86 13.02 11.30
CA ASN A 53 -1.18 13.78 12.37
C ASN A 53 -0.73 12.96 13.58
N LYS A 54 -1.12 11.68 13.69
CA LYS A 54 -0.79 10.80 14.82
C LYS A 54 -0.80 9.33 14.42
N LEU A 55 -0.26 8.46 15.29
CA LEU A 55 -0.46 7.02 15.24
C LEU A 55 -1.65 6.66 16.14
N GLU A 56 -2.72 6.11 15.56
CA GLU A 56 -3.93 5.74 16.29
C GLU A 56 -4.17 4.24 16.24
N VAL A 57 -3.67 3.56 17.26
CA VAL A 57 -3.78 2.10 17.37
C VAL A 57 -5.07 1.74 18.10
N ALA A 58 -5.97 1.00 17.44
CA ALA A 58 -7.18 0.50 18.05
C ALA A 58 -6.85 -0.45 19.21
N LYS A 59 -7.74 -0.52 20.21
CA LYS A 59 -7.52 -1.29 21.45
C LYS A 59 -7.17 -2.77 21.18
N GLU A 60 -7.88 -3.40 20.24
CA GLU A 60 -7.65 -4.78 19.83
C GLU A 60 -6.28 -5.01 19.15
N ASN A 61 -5.68 -3.94 18.64
CA ASN A 61 -4.38 -3.96 17.98
C ASN A 61 -3.22 -3.55 18.92
N LYS A 62 -3.49 -3.17 20.18
CA LYS A 62 -2.44 -2.96 21.18
C LYS A 62 -1.92 -4.28 21.72
N HIS A 63 -0.66 -4.31 22.09
CA HIS A 63 -0.05 -5.50 22.70
C HIS A 63 -0.79 -5.90 23.98
N CYS A 64 -1.25 -7.15 24.06
CA CYS A 64 -2.06 -7.67 25.16
C CYS A 64 -3.30 -6.80 25.51
N LYS A 65 -3.80 -6.00 24.55
CA LYS A 65 -4.88 -5.00 24.74
C LYS A 65 -4.58 -3.97 25.84
N ASN A 66 -3.31 -3.77 26.16
CA ASN A 66 -2.89 -2.83 27.20
C ASN A 66 -2.92 -1.39 26.69
N GLU A 67 -3.84 -0.59 27.23
CA GLU A 67 -4.04 0.81 26.83
C GLU A 67 -3.05 1.78 27.48
N THR A 68 -2.37 1.37 28.56
CA THR A 68 -1.43 2.25 29.30
C THR A 68 -0.10 2.39 28.59
N LEU A 69 0.26 1.41 27.74
CA LEU A 69 1.50 1.42 26.99
C LEU A 69 1.42 2.32 25.75
N GLN A 70 2.48 3.08 25.50
CA GLN A 70 2.57 3.95 24.34
C GLN A 70 2.98 3.14 23.10
N SER A 71 2.19 3.25 22.05
CA SER A 71 2.51 2.67 20.73
C SER A 71 3.36 3.62 19.91
N SER A 72 4.34 3.08 19.18
CA SER A 72 5.14 3.87 18.25
C SER A 72 5.56 3.06 17.02
N LEU A 73 5.76 3.78 15.91
CA LEU A 73 6.33 3.29 14.66
C LEU A 73 7.41 4.26 14.22
N SER A 74 8.63 3.78 13.94
CA SER A 74 9.72 4.59 13.40
C SER A 74 10.29 3.96 12.14
N LEU A 75 10.71 4.77 11.19
CA LEU A 75 11.28 4.39 9.90
C LEU A 75 12.52 5.23 9.60
N ASP A 76 13.57 4.60 9.12
CA ASP A 76 14.71 5.30 8.55
C ASP A 76 14.47 5.49 7.04
N ILE A 77 14.27 6.71 6.60
CA ILE A 77 14.02 7.05 5.19
C ILE A 77 15.17 7.93 4.71
N ASP A 78 15.95 7.42 3.75
CA ASP A 78 17.12 8.11 3.19
C ASP A 78 18.13 8.61 4.23
N GLY A 79 18.31 7.86 5.32
CA GLY A 79 19.26 8.16 6.38
C GLY A 79 18.72 9.08 7.48
N GLN A 80 17.44 9.44 7.44
CA GLN A 80 16.77 10.20 8.49
C GLN A 80 15.66 9.37 9.13
N THR A 81 15.60 9.35 10.47
CA THR A 81 14.59 8.64 11.23
C THR A 81 13.34 9.50 11.41
N TYR A 82 12.18 8.96 11.04
CA TYR A 82 10.87 9.56 11.23
C TYR A 82 10.03 8.71 12.16
N THR A 83 9.35 9.33 13.11
CA THR A 83 8.59 8.64 14.16
C THR A 83 7.13 9.07 14.18
N ALA A 84 6.24 8.10 14.36
CA ALA A 84 4.83 8.31 14.65
C ALA A 84 4.47 7.69 16.01
N ASN A 85 3.71 8.43 16.82
CA ASN A 85 3.16 8.01 18.09
C ASN A 85 1.76 8.61 18.34
N SER A 86 1.20 8.45 19.52
CA SER A 86 -0.13 8.96 19.86
C SER A 86 -0.30 10.48 19.75
N THR A 87 0.78 11.26 19.74
CA THR A 87 0.75 12.73 19.72
C THR A 87 1.20 13.34 18.40
N LYS A 88 2.07 12.67 17.66
CA LYS A 88 2.63 13.18 16.39
C LYS A 88 2.82 12.09 15.35
N ASN A 89 2.85 12.51 14.08
CA ASN A 89 3.21 11.65 12.94
C ASN A 89 4.13 12.41 11.98
N GLU A 90 5.42 12.09 12.03
CA GLU A 90 6.44 12.64 11.11
C GLU A 90 6.57 11.81 9.83
N ILE A 91 6.00 10.60 9.79
CA ILE A 91 6.09 9.69 8.64
C ILE A 91 5.18 10.15 7.50
N SER A 92 3.90 10.41 7.78
CA SER A 92 2.88 10.68 6.75
C SER A 92 3.14 11.89 5.86
N PRO A 93 3.83 12.97 6.30
CA PRO A 93 4.24 14.07 5.42
C PRO A 93 5.26 13.64 4.36
N VAL A 94 6.17 12.71 4.69
CA VAL A 94 7.29 12.28 3.84
C VAL A 94 6.94 11.04 3.03
N LEU A 95 6.21 10.09 3.62
CA LEU A 95 5.87 8.80 3.05
C LEU A 95 4.38 8.51 3.22
N LYS A 96 3.64 8.38 2.13
CA LYS A 96 2.26 7.91 2.16
C LYS A 96 2.22 6.39 2.18
N CYS A 97 1.65 5.84 3.25
CA CYS A 97 1.54 4.40 3.43
C CYS A 97 0.11 3.93 3.12
N ASN A 98 -0.02 2.92 2.28
CA ASN A 98 -1.26 2.20 2.02
C ASN A 98 -1.03 0.71 2.31
N VAL A 99 -2.01 0.09 2.95
CA VAL A 99 -2.00 -1.35 3.24
C VAL A 99 -3.19 -1.99 2.54
N ILE A 100 -2.91 -2.97 1.70
CA ILE A 100 -3.94 -3.86 1.13
C ILE A 100 -3.92 -5.14 1.94
N LYS A 101 -5.05 -5.42 2.56
CA LYS A 101 -5.32 -6.68 3.26
C LYS A 101 -6.63 -7.23 2.72
N ILE A 102 -6.63 -8.51 2.38
CA ILE A 102 -7.86 -9.22 2.07
C ILE A 102 -8.35 -9.82 3.40
N GLY A 103 -9.54 -9.46 3.79
CA GLY A 103 -10.23 -10.00 4.94
C GLY A 103 -11.68 -10.25 4.58
N THR A 104 -12.14 -11.45 4.80
CA THR A 104 -13.55 -11.81 4.65
C THR A 104 -14.30 -11.26 5.85
N GLU A 105 -15.04 -10.18 5.71
CA GLU A 105 -15.95 -9.74 6.76
C GLU A 105 -17.25 -10.53 6.65
N VAL A 106 -17.55 -11.30 7.71
CA VAL A 106 -18.82 -12.01 7.82
C VAL A 106 -19.84 -11.05 8.42
N HIS A 107 -20.79 -10.63 7.61
CA HIS A 107 -21.92 -9.83 8.09
C HIS A 107 -22.99 -10.74 8.69
N LYS A 108 -23.46 -10.39 9.87
CA LYS A 108 -24.56 -11.09 10.55
C LYS A 108 -25.80 -10.19 10.52
N THR A 109 -26.87 -10.64 9.88
CA THR A 109 -28.18 -10.04 10.01
C THR A 109 -29.03 -10.83 10.99
N GLN A 110 -29.56 -10.13 11.99
CA GLN A 110 -30.52 -10.69 12.93
C GLN A 110 -31.92 -10.16 12.58
N ARG A 111 -32.85 -11.06 12.28
CA ARG A 111 -34.27 -10.72 12.15
C ARG A 111 -35.04 -11.35 13.31
N ASN A 112 -35.60 -10.50 14.15
CA ASN A 112 -36.53 -10.95 15.20
C ASN A 112 -37.89 -11.25 14.56
N MET A 113 -38.30 -12.53 14.61
CA MET A 113 -39.61 -13.00 14.16
C MET A 113 -40.44 -13.46 15.37
N GLY A 114 -40.75 -12.54 16.29
CA GLY A 114 -41.50 -12.85 17.51
C GLY A 114 -40.73 -13.78 18.47
N HIS A 115 -41.07 -15.06 18.53
CA HIS A 115 -40.42 -16.01 19.44
C HIS A 115 -39.11 -16.62 18.92
N PHE A 116 -38.69 -16.31 17.68
CA PHE A 116 -37.45 -16.81 17.08
C PHE A 116 -36.60 -15.67 16.51
N THR A 117 -35.32 -15.73 16.78
CA THR A 117 -34.35 -14.86 16.13
C THR A 117 -33.65 -15.64 15.01
N ALA A 118 -33.97 -15.31 13.77
CA ALA A 118 -33.24 -15.86 12.63
C ALA A 118 -31.93 -15.08 12.48
N VAL A 119 -30.82 -15.79 12.59
CA VAL A 119 -29.48 -15.24 12.31
C VAL A 119 -29.03 -15.79 10.96
N SER A 120 -28.94 -14.94 9.96
CA SER A 120 -28.27 -15.29 8.70
C SER A 120 -26.90 -14.60 8.67
N SER A 121 -25.87 -15.36 8.38
CA SER A 121 -24.54 -14.83 8.08
C SER A 121 -24.35 -14.87 6.57
N TYR A 122 -23.94 -13.76 5.99
CA TYR A 122 -23.55 -13.68 4.58
C TYR A 122 -22.20 -12.98 4.47
N ILE A 123 -21.50 -13.33 3.43
CA ILE A 123 -20.23 -12.73 3.09
C ILE A 123 -20.52 -11.83 1.90
N ASP A 124 -20.44 -10.53 2.09
CA ASP A 124 -20.63 -9.56 0.99
C ASP A 124 -19.30 -8.90 0.66
N ILE A 125 -19.11 -8.61 -0.62
CA ILE A 125 -18.03 -7.71 -1.02
C ILE A 125 -18.58 -6.31 -0.83
N ALA A 126 -18.10 -5.63 0.20
CA ALA A 126 -18.46 -4.23 0.39
C ALA A 126 -18.04 -3.41 -0.83
N ASP A 127 -18.92 -2.55 -1.32
CA ASP A 127 -18.62 -1.60 -2.37
C ASP A 127 -17.35 -0.81 -2.01
N ILE A 128 -16.38 -0.74 -2.92
CA ILE A 128 -15.13 -0.01 -2.66
C ILE A 128 -15.30 1.43 -3.09
N VAL A 129 -15.32 2.35 -2.13
CA VAL A 129 -15.26 3.79 -2.41
C VAL A 129 -13.88 4.15 -2.94
N VAL A 130 -13.84 4.67 -4.17
CA VAL A 130 -12.60 5.04 -4.87
C VAL A 130 -12.29 6.52 -4.72
N ASP A 131 -13.28 7.39 -4.96
CA ASP A 131 -13.14 8.85 -4.86
C ASP A 131 -14.49 9.49 -4.50
N LYS A 132 -14.48 10.79 -4.23
CA LYS A 132 -15.70 11.59 -4.09
C LYS A 132 -16.16 12.08 -5.46
N VAL A 133 -17.45 12.09 -5.69
CA VAL A 133 -18.04 12.66 -6.90
C VAL A 133 -17.84 14.19 -6.87
N VAL A 134 -17.28 14.71 -7.94
CA VAL A 134 -17.17 16.15 -8.17
C VAL A 134 -18.34 16.60 -9.06
N GLN A 135 -19.08 17.60 -8.61
CA GLN A 135 -20.20 18.11 -9.38
C GLN A 135 -19.74 18.78 -10.67
N LYS A 136 -20.56 18.64 -11.72
CA LYS A 136 -20.31 19.29 -13.01
C LYS A 136 -20.20 20.80 -12.82
N ALA A 137 -19.12 21.37 -13.32
CA ALA A 137 -18.86 22.80 -13.30
C ALA A 137 -18.28 23.24 -14.64
N THR A 138 -18.54 24.51 -15.00
CA THR A 138 -18.00 25.17 -16.18
C THR A 138 -17.19 26.40 -15.76
N THR A 139 -16.37 26.91 -16.65
CA THR A 139 -15.57 28.13 -16.41
C THR A 139 -16.44 29.38 -16.24
N GLY A 140 -17.68 29.33 -16.72
CA GLY A 140 -18.59 30.48 -16.72
C GLY A 140 -18.12 31.58 -17.69
N TYR A 141 -17.44 31.19 -18.78
CA TYR A 141 -17.00 32.10 -19.81
C TYR A 141 -18.19 32.78 -20.50
N ALA A 142 -18.11 34.10 -20.64
CA ALA A 142 -19.05 34.90 -21.39
C ALA A 142 -18.31 36.00 -22.16
N VAL A 143 -18.20 35.84 -23.48
CA VAL A 143 -17.48 36.80 -24.33
C VAL A 143 -18.03 38.22 -24.24
N SER A 144 -19.34 38.37 -24.02
CA SER A 144 -20.02 39.67 -23.94
C SER A 144 -19.47 40.55 -22.83
N THR A 145 -19.19 39.99 -21.67
CA THR A 145 -18.61 40.74 -20.54
C THR A 145 -17.19 41.21 -20.81
N ILE A 146 -16.38 40.35 -21.47
CA ILE A 146 -14.99 40.66 -21.79
C ILE A 146 -14.92 41.70 -22.92
N ARG A 147 -15.79 41.60 -23.90
CA ARG A 147 -15.88 42.53 -25.04
C ARG A 147 -16.10 43.99 -24.59
N ASN A 148 -16.73 44.24 -23.44
CA ASN A 148 -16.95 45.60 -22.91
C ASN A 148 -15.63 46.35 -22.69
N HIS A 149 -14.51 45.66 -22.45
CA HIS A 149 -13.21 46.30 -22.26
C HIS A 149 -12.63 46.87 -23.57
N PHE A 150 -13.12 46.48 -24.74
CA PHE A 150 -12.63 46.91 -26.05
C PHE A 150 -13.47 48.01 -26.69
N GLY A 151 -14.48 48.53 -25.99
CA GLY A 151 -15.29 49.65 -26.47
C GLY A 151 -15.87 49.42 -27.87
N THR A 152 -15.52 50.30 -28.83
CA THR A 152 -15.94 50.18 -30.24
C THR A 152 -15.29 48.97 -30.95
N ASN A 153 -14.14 48.55 -30.48
CA ASN A 153 -13.34 47.45 -31.10
C ASN A 153 -13.70 46.05 -30.55
N LYS A 154 -14.84 45.93 -29.90
CA LYS A 154 -15.33 44.65 -29.28
C LYS A 154 -15.38 43.43 -30.23
N LYS A 155 -15.49 43.64 -31.55
CA LYS A 155 -15.51 42.59 -32.55
C LYS A 155 -14.15 41.92 -32.77
N LEU A 156 -13.03 42.50 -32.30
CA LEU A 156 -11.71 41.88 -32.34
C LEU A 156 -11.66 40.60 -31.52
N LEU A 157 -12.48 40.48 -30.46
CA LEU A 157 -12.50 39.26 -29.64
C LEU A 157 -13.38 38.18 -30.26
N GLU A 158 -12.75 37.07 -30.65
CA GLU A 158 -13.43 35.84 -31.03
C GLU A 158 -14.17 35.23 -29.82
N ASN A 159 -15.21 34.46 -30.11
CA ASN A 159 -15.92 33.71 -29.06
C ASN A 159 -15.23 32.36 -28.83
N LEU A 160 -14.68 32.18 -27.64
CA LEU A 160 -13.96 30.97 -27.23
C LEU A 160 -14.84 30.04 -26.39
N GLU A 161 -16.16 30.18 -26.41
CA GLU A 161 -17.11 29.45 -25.56
C GLU A 161 -16.96 27.93 -25.68
N ASN A 162 -16.83 27.41 -26.91
CA ASN A 162 -16.66 25.98 -27.16
C ASN A 162 -15.31 25.43 -26.70
N GLU A 163 -14.31 26.30 -26.54
CA GLU A 163 -12.94 25.91 -26.23
C GLU A 163 -12.64 26.03 -24.73
N MET A 164 -13.26 26.99 -24.03
CA MET A 164 -12.93 27.33 -22.65
C MET A 164 -13.20 26.19 -21.66
N ASP A 165 -14.20 25.35 -21.91
CA ASP A 165 -14.53 24.20 -21.08
C ASP A 165 -13.93 22.88 -21.64
N SER A 166 -13.10 22.97 -22.70
CA SER A 166 -12.45 21.79 -23.26
C SER A 166 -11.43 21.19 -22.29
N PRO A 167 -11.25 19.86 -22.29
CA PRO A 167 -10.23 19.20 -21.44
C PRO A 167 -8.84 19.80 -21.61
N GLN A 168 -8.47 20.14 -22.85
CA GLN A 168 -7.15 20.69 -23.19
C GLN A 168 -6.97 22.10 -22.61
N MET A 169 -7.97 22.97 -22.76
CA MET A 169 -7.92 24.32 -22.17
C MET A 169 -7.85 24.26 -20.64
N LEU A 170 -8.68 23.42 -20.00
CA LEU A 170 -8.68 23.26 -18.55
C LEU A 170 -7.34 22.73 -18.03
N GLN A 171 -6.66 21.86 -18.79
CA GLN A 171 -5.32 21.40 -18.46
C GLN A 171 -4.30 22.54 -18.55
N ILE A 172 -4.37 23.38 -19.60
CA ILE A 172 -3.52 24.57 -19.74
C ILE A 172 -3.76 25.53 -18.59
N LEU A 173 -5.03 25.88 -18.28
CA LEU A 173 -5.38 26.76 -17.18
C LEU A 173 -4.88 26.25 -15.83
N SER A 174 -4.93 24.92 -15.62
CA SER A 174 -4.36 24.29 -14.42
C SER A 174 -2.85 24.52 -14.33
N SER A 175 -2.12 24.33 -15.45
CA SER A 175 -0.66 24.42 -15.49
C SER A 175 -0.16 25.85 -15.24
N VAL A 176 -0.87 26.88 -15.77
CA VAL A 176 -0.47 28.28 -15.67
C VAL A 176 -1.18 29.05 -14.53
N SER A 177 -1.95 28.36 -13.68
CA SER A 177 -2.76 28.97 -12.62
C SER A 177 -1.98 29.90 -11.69
N ARG A 178 -0.74 29.52 -11.34
CA ARG A 178 0.14 30.35 -10.50
C ARG A 178 0.64 31.61 -11.24
N ASP A 179 0.89 31.49 -12.53
CA ASP A 179 1.35 32.61 -13.36
C ASP A 179 0.21 33.60 -13.59
N LEU A 180 -1.03 33.12 -13.80
CA LEU A 180 -2.23 33.94 -13.85
C LEU A 180 -2.42 34.72 -12.54
N ASP A 181 -2.34 34.05 -11.40
CA ASP A 181 -2.41 34.71 -10.08
C ASP A 181 -1.30 35.77 -9.91
N SER A 182 -0.08 35.42 -10.27
CA SER A 182 1.05 36.34 -10.16
C SER A 182 0.93 37.55 -11.09
N PHE A 183 0.36 37.36 -12.28
CA PHE A 183 0.16 38.43 -13.25
C PHE A 183 -0.92 39.40 -12.78
N VAL A 184 -2.08 38.89 -12.35
CA VAL A 184 -3.20 39.68 -11.83
C VAL A 184 -2.80 40.49 -10.60
N ASN A 185 -2.02 39.92 -9.69
CA ASN A 185 -1.58 40.58 -8.46
C ASN A 185 -0.40 41.56 -8.68
N SER A 186 0.13 41.67 -9.89
CA SER A 186 1.25 42.57 -10.21
C SER A 186 0.79 43.86 -10.86
N ASN A 187 0.82 44.97 -10.13
CA ASN A 187 0.48 46.30 -10.65
C ASN A 187 1.29 46.65 -11.91
N LYS A 188 2.55 46.26 -11.96
CA LYS A 188 3.42 46.48 -13.13
C LYS A 188 2.91 45.74 -14.36
N SER A 189 2.55 44.46 -14.19
CA SER A 189 2.04 43.63 -15.29
C SER A 189 0.67 44.12 -15.77
N MET A 190 -0.24 44.45 -14.85
CA MET A 190 -1.54 45.01 -15.20
C MET A 190 -1.44 46.36 -15.91
N LYS A 191 -0.49 47.22 -15.54
CA LYS A 191 -0.24 48.47 -16.24
C LYS A 191 0.22 48.24 -17.69
N LEU A 192 1.13 47.29 -17.94
CA LEU A 192 1.55 46.92 -19.29
C LEU A 192 0.37 46.45 -20.14
N LEU A 193 -0.52 45.66 -19.57
CA LEU A 193 -1.74 45.19 -20.24
C LEU A 193 -2.65 46.35 -20.61
N GLN A 194 -2.90 47.29 -19.66
CA GLN A 194 -3.74 48.45 -19.85
C GLN A 194 -3.19 49.40 -20.92
N ASP A 195 -1.87 49.61 -20.96
CA ASP A 195 -1.19 50.43 -21.97
C ASP A 195 -1.43 49.88 -23.38
N VAL A 196 -1.38 48.56 -23.58
CA VAL A 196 -1.66 47.95 -24.88
C VAL A 196 -3.16 48.06 -25.22
N LEU A 197 -4.03 47.77 -24.28
CA LEU A 197 -5.48 47.87 -24.46
C LEU A 197 -5.90 49.28 -24.84
N GLN A 198 -5.35 50.29 -24.18
CA GLN A 198 -5.64 51.69 -24.48
C GLN A 198 -5.21 52.08 -25.90
N LYS A 199 -4.05 51.64 -26.37
CA LYS A 199 -3.58 51.85 -27.76
C LYS A 199 -4.56 51.24 -28.76
N ILE A 200 -5.05 50.00 -28.52
CA ILE A 200 -6.02 49.35 -29.38
C ILE A 200 -7.36 50.10 -29.36
N ASN A 201 -7.83 50.51 -28.18
CA ASN A 201 -9.10 51.22 -28.06
C ASN A 201 -9.13 52.62 -28.69
N ASN A 202 -7.97 53.25 -28.88
CA ASN A 202 -7.83 54.53 -29.56
C ASN A 202 -7.93 54.42 -31.10
N LEU A 203 -7.82 53.20 -31.65
CA LEU A 203 -8.00 52.97 -33.07
C LEU A 203 -9.50 53.02 -33.45
N LYS A 204 -9.77 53.58 -34.63
CA LYS A 204 -11.13 53.71 -35.19
C LYS A 204 -11.13 53.07 -36.59
N GLY A 205 -12.24 52.46 -36.95
CA GLY A 205 -12.43 51.85 -38.26
C GLY A 205 -13.13 50.49 -38.21
N THR A 206 -13.17 49.80 -39.32
CA THR A 206 -13.62 48.41 -39.41
C THR A 206 -12.66 47.49 -38.69
N GLN A 207 -13.03 46.24 -38.45
CA GLN A 207 -12.18 45.26 -37.79
C GLN A 207 -10.86 45.04 -38.54
N GLU A 208 -10.93 44.95 -39.86
CA GLU A 208 -9.75 44.75 -40.73
C GLU A 208 -8.79 45.98 -40.70
N GLU A 209 -9.36 47.17 -40.73
CA GLU A 209 -8.59 48.40 -40.62
C GLU A 209 -7.90 48.52 -39.26
N VAL A 210 -8.61 48.20 -38.18
CA VAL A 210 -8.01 48.24 -36.84
C VAL A 210 -6.87 47.21 -36.74
N ILE A 211 -7.03 45.98 -37.21
CA ILE A 211 -6.00 44.94 -37.19
C ILE A 211 -4.76 45.40 -38.00
N SER A 212 -4.97 46.02 -39.16
CA SER A 212 -3.84 46.50 -40.01
C SER A 212 -3.03 47.62 -39.35
N HIS A 213 -3.65 48.39 -38.42
CA HIS A 213 -2.95 49.47 -37.71
C HIS A 213 -2.30 49.02 -36.40
N ILE A 214 -2.53 47.79 -35.94
CA ILE A 214 -1.89 47.24 -34.75
C ILE A 214 -0.42 46.93 -35.08
N GLN A 215 0.49 47.41 -34.24
CA GLN A 215 1.95 47.27 -34.47
C GLN A 215 2.53 46.28 -33.45
N ASP A 216 3.31 45.32 -33.90
CA ASP A 216 3.96 44.30 -33.05
C ASP A 216 4.82 44.94 -31.93
N LYS A 217 5.37 46.13 -32.16
CA LYS A 217 6.16 46.84 -31.15
C LYS A 217 5.36 47.16 -29.87
N TRP A 218 4.02 47.16 -29.92
CA TRP A 218 3.18 47.42 -28.74
C TRP A 218 3.20 46.27 -27.75
N PHE A 219 3.44 45.05 -28.22
CA PHE A 219 3.46 43.84 -27.40
C PHE A 219 4.83 43.54 -26.79
N LYS A 220 5.94 44.12 -27.29
CA LYS A 220 7.30 43.82 -26.84
C LYS A 220 7.50 43.86 -25.33
N SER A 221 6.90 44.85 -24.65
CA SER A 221 7.01 44.97 -23.19
C SER A 221 6.25 43.88 -22.43
N LEU A 222 5.15 43.39 -23.00
CA LEU A 222 4.38 42.23 -22.47
C LEU A 222 5.16 40.94 -22.76
N GLU A 223 5.68 40.75 -23.94
CA GLU A 223 6.45 39.57 -24.34
C GLU A 223 7.75 39.43 -23.53
N ALA A 224 8.31 40.54 -23.05
CA ALA A 224 9.42 40.51 -22.09
C ALA A 224 9.00 40.12 -20.66
N ASN A 225 7.70 40.11 -20.35
CA ASN A 225 7.21 39.68 -19.04
C ASN A 225 7.19 38.16 -18.97
N SER A 226 7.93 37.58 -18.04
CA SER A 226 8.06 36.12 -17.90
C SER A 226 6.73 35.39 -17.66
N LYS A 227 5.75 36.03 -16.98
CA LYS A 227 4.44 35.44 -16.71
C LYS A 227 3.55 35.44 -17.96
N TYR A 228 3.53 36.56 -18.67
CA TYR A 228 2.86 36.64 -19.97
C TYR A 228 3.39 35.56 -20.92
N LYS A 229 4.70 35.48 -21.03
CA LYS A 229 5.37 34.50 -21.90
C LYS A 229 5.02 33.06 -21.50
N SER A 230 5.10 32.70 -20.22
CA SER A 230 4.73 31.37 -19.71
C SER A 230 3.30 30.99 -20.08
N ILE A 231 2.35 31.92 -19.94
CA ILE A 231 0.94 31.67 -20.25
C ILE A 231 0.71 31.53 -21.76
N THR A 232 1.31 32.44 -22.56
CA THR A 232 1.13 32.41 -24.02
C THR A 232 1.85 31.23 -24.67
N ASP A 233 2.99 30.81 -24.14
CA ASP A 233 3.69 29.59 -24.60
C ASP A 233 2.87 28.33 -24.33
N ALA A 234 2.18 28.26 -23.18
CA ALA A 234 1.26 27.17 -22.89
C ALA A 234 0.03 27.16 -23.83
N LEU A 235 -0.51 28.34 -24.17
CA LEU A 235 -1.61 28.48 -25.13
C LEU A 235 -1.22 28.14 -26.56
N ALA A 236 0.05 28.35 -26.95
CA ALA A 236 0.55 28.01 -28.27
C ALA A 236 0.44 26.52 -28.62
N VAL A 237 0.24 25.64 -27.63
CA VAL A 237 -0.06 24.21 -27.85
C VAL A 237 -1.42 24.03 -28.55
N MET A 238 -2.40 24.85 -28.20
CA MET A 238 -3.73 24.83 -28.85
C MET A 238 -3.79 25.73 -30.10
N TYR A 239 -3.01 26.80 -30.11
CA TYR A 239 -3.03 27.85 -31.14
C TYR A 239 -1.63 28.10 -31.73
N PRO A 240 -1.10 27.14 -32.51
CA PRO A 240 0.22 27.30 -33.09
C PRO A 240 0.26 28.36 -34.21
N GLY A 241 1.30 29.14 -34.26
CA GLY A 241 1.55 30.11 -35.36
C GLY A 241 0.76 31.42 -35.29
N GLU A 242 0.12 31.74 -34.16
CA GLU A 242 -0.62 32.99 -33.99
C GLU A 242 0.26 34.23 -34.02
N SER A 243 -0.30 35.33 -34.52
CA SER A 243 0.35 36.66 -34.46
C SER A 243 0.46 37.15 -33.01
N SER A 244 1.34 38.17 -32.77
CA SER A 244 1.42 38.81 -31.43
C SER A 244 0.08 39.42 -30.99
N CYS A 245 -0.72 39.89 -31.95
CA CYS A 245 -2.05 40.42 -31.68
C CYS A 245 -3.03 39.33 -31.22
N ASP A 246 -3.13 38.21 -31.93
CA ASP A 246 -4.05 37.11 -31.58
C ASP A 246 -3.68 36.51 -30.23
N ARG A 247 -2.39 36.31 -29.98
CA ARG A 247 -1.90 35.84 -28.65
C ARG A 247 -2.30 36.79 -27.53
N PHE A 248 -2.19 38.11 -27.76
CA PHE A 248 -2.64 39.11 -26.80
C PHE A 248 -4.16 39.04 -26.56
N LEU A 249 -4.95 38.97 -27.60
CA LEU A 249 -6.42 38.92 -27.50
C LEU A 249 -6.89 37.65 -26.74
N ARG A 250 -6.29 36.50 -26.99
CA ARG A 250 -6.57 35.26 -26.26
C ARG A 250 -6.12 35.35 -24.80
N PHE A 251 -4.88 35.77 -24.58
CA PHE A 251 -4.38 35.99 -23.23
C PHE A 251 -5.27 36.92 -22.42
N PHE A 252 -5.72 38.03 -23.02
CA PHE A 252 -6.60 39.00 -22.37
C PHE A 252 -7.93 38.35 -21.94
N GLN A 253 -8.54 37.55 -22.80
CA GLN A 253 -9.78 36.86 -22.48
C GLN A 253 -9.61 35.90 -21.30
N ILE A 254 -8.55 35.10 -21.31
CA ILE A 254 -8.25 34.14 -20.25
C ILE A 254 -7.95 34.88 -18.94
N LEU A 255 -7.19 35.96 -19.00
CA LEU A 255 -6.87 36.74 -17.81
C LEU A 255 -8.13 37.36 -17.18
N LYS A 256 -9.01 37.94 -17.99
CA LYS A 256 -10.26 38.53 -17.53
C LYS A 256 -11.23 37.50 -16.97
N LEU A 257 -11.29 36.32 -17.61
CA LEU A 257 -12.05 35.19 -17.09
C LEU A 257 -11.49 34.72 -15.74
N TRP A 258 -10.14 34.66 -15.61
CA TRP A 258 -9.48 34.27 -14.36
C TRP A 258 -9.77 35.27 -13.24
N GLU A 259 -9.73 36.57 -13.52
CA GLU A 259 -10.06 37.64 -12.55
C GLU A 259 -11.50 37.51 -12.04
N SER A 260 -12.47 37.30 -12.93
CA SER A 260 -13.90 37.30 -12.59
C SER A 260 -14.39 35.94 -12.06
N ASN A 261 -13.92 34.83 -12.60
CA ASN A 261 -14.51 33.50 -12.39
C ASN A 261 -13.53 32.47 -11.84
N LYS A 262 -12.49 32.91 -11.12
CA LYS A 262 -11.41 32.03 -10.64
C LYS A 262 -11.91 30.76 -9.92
N GLN A 263 -12.97 30.89 -9.08
CA GLN A 263 -13.50 29.73 -8.36
C GLN A 263 -14.22 28.75 -9.31
N SER A 264 -14.98 29.26 -10.27
CA SER A 264 -15.66 28.44 -11.28
C SER A 264 -14.65 27.68 -12.15
N ILE A 265 -13.55 28.34 -12.54
CA ILE A 265 -12.45 27.69 -13.28
C ILE A 265 -11.83 26.57 -12.46
N LYS A 266 -11.54 26.81 -11.18
CA LYS A 266 -11.00 25.76 -10.29
C LYS A 266 -11.95 24.58 -10.15
N ASN A 267 -13.25 24.84 -10.05
CA ASN A 267 -14.27 23.79 -9.98
C ASN A 267 -14.35 23.02 -11.32
N ALA A 268 -14.26 23.70 -12.46
CA ALA A 268 -14.26 23.08 -13.79
C ALA A 268 -13.01 22.18 -13.97
N ILE A 269 -11.83 22.64 -13.54
CA ILE A 269 -10.59 21.85 -13.55
C ILE A 269 -10.76 20.61 -12.66
N ALA A 270 -11.25 20.77 -11.44
CA ALA A 270 -11.47 19.65 -10.52
C ALA A 270 -12.48 18.62 -11.10
N TYR A 271 -13.53 19.09 -11.76
CA TYR A 271 -14.48 18.21 -12.44
C TYR A 271 -13.84 17.46 -13.62
N GLN A 272 -13.02 18.12 -14.43
CA GLN A 272 -12.30 17.49 -15.53
C GLN A 272 -11.28 16.44 -15.03
N ASP A 273 -10.55 16.74 -13.95
CA ASP A 273 -9.65 15.79 -13.31
C ASP A 273 -10.41 14.56 -12.79
N TYR A 274 -11.59 14.78 -12.20
CA TYR A 274 -12.47 13.70 -11.77
C TYR A 274 -12.93 12.83 -12.96
N LEU A 275 -13.39 13.43 -14.06
CA LEU A 275 -13.80 12.70 -15.26
C LEU A 275 -12.65 11.87 -15.85
N SER A 276 -11.46 12.45 -15.92
CA SER A 276 -10.26 11.77 -16.41
C SER A 276 -9.90 10.56 -15.53
N LYS A 277 -10.00 10.70 -14.22
CA LYS A 277 -9.79 9.60 -13.27
C LYS A 277 -10.86 8.51 -13.42
N LYS A 278 -12.13 8.90 -13.54
CA LYS A 278 -13.26 7.96 -13.72
C LYS A 278 -13.10 7.18 -15.01
N THR A 279 -12.83 7.85 -16.15
CA THR A 279 -12.62 7.20 -17.45
C THR A 279 -11.47 6.21 -17.40
N ARG A 280 -10.37 6.59 -16.73
CA ARG A 280 -9.23 5.69 -16.54
C ARG A 280 -9.59 4.49 -15.67
N LEU A 281 -10.32 4.71 -14.57
CA LEU A 281 -10.82 3.63 -13.71
C LEU A 281 -11.70 2.67 -14.50
N ASP A 282 -12.66 3.18 -15.28
CA ASP A 282 -13.54 2.38 -16.13
C ASP A 282 -12.73 1.56 -17.14
N SER A 283 -11.72 2.15 -17.77
CA SER A 283 -10.83 1.44 -18.69
C SER A 283 -10.02 0.34 -17.99
N ASP A 284 -9.45 0.64 -16.80
CA ASP A 284 -8.69 -0.34 -16.01
C ASP A 284 -9.60 -1.50 -15.55
N LEU A 285 -10.87 -1.21 -15.18
CA LEU A 285 -11.85 -2.23 -14.82
C LEU A 285 -12.32 -3.06 -16.03
N GLN A 286 -12.44 -2.46 -17.21
CA GLN A 286 -12.77 -3.20 -18.44
C GLN A 286 -11.69 -4.22 -18.81
N LEU A 287 -10.43 -3.93 -18.54
CA LEU A 287 -9.33 -4.90 -18.72
C LEU A 287 -9.48 -6.11 -17.81
N LEU A 288 -10.06 -5.94 -16.60
CA LEU A 288 -10.43 -7.03 -15.70
C LEU A 288 -11.70 -7.75 -16.18
N GLY A 289 -12.61 -7.02 -16.84
CA GLY A 289 -13.96 -7.44 -17.21
C GLY A 289 -14.03 -8.49 -18.33
N ALA A 290 -12.95 -8.84 -19.03
CA ALA A 290 -12.92 -9.95 -19.96
C ALA A 290 -13.31 -11.28 -19.28
N THR A 291 -13.04 -11.39 -17.98
CA THR A 291 -13.35 -12.57 -17.14
C THR A 291 -14.58 -12.34 -16.25
N TRP A 292 -14.89 -11.07 -15.88
CA TRP A 292 -15.93 -10.70 -14.90
C TRP A 292 -16.83 -9.59 -15.42
N LYS A 293 -17.94 -9.98 -16.05
CA LYS A 293 -18.82 -9.09 -16.83
C LYS A 293 -19.58 -8.01 -16.04
N ASN A 294 -19.61 -8.07 -14.70
CA ASN A 294 -20.49 -7.21 -13.89
C ASN A 294 -19.76 -6.22 -12.97
N ILE A 295 -18.45 -5.98 -13.18
CA ILE A 295 -17.73 -4.94 -12.43
C ILE A 295 -17.92 -3.62 -13.15
N ARG A 296 -18.41 -2.61 -12.42
CA ARG A 296 -18.65 -1.27 -12.96
C ARG A 296 -18.50 -0.21 -11.89
N THR A 297 -18.25 1.02 -12.30
CA THR A 297 -18.33 2.17 -11.42
C THR A 297 -19.76 2.67 -11.33
N GLU A 298 -20.16 3.09 -10.13
CA GLU A 298 -21.41 3.80 -9.89
C GLU A 298 -21.17 5.02 -8.98
N GLU A 299 -21.99 6.06 -9.18
CA GLU A 299 -21.98 7.25 -8.34
C GLU A 299 -23.18 7.18 -7.38
N ILE A 300 -22.88 6.89 -6.10
CA ILE A 300 -23.92 6.74 -5.07
C ILE A 300 -23.62 7.67 -3.90
N ARG A 301 -24.60 8.49 -3.50
CA ARG A 301 -24.52 9.40 -2.33
C ARG A 301 -23.29 10.32 -2.35
N GLY A 302 -22.86 10.76 -3.53
CA GLY A 302 -21.69 11.64 -3.68
C GLY A 302 -20.34 10.92 -3.62
N GLU A 303 -20.33 9.59 -3.71
CA GLU A 303 -19.14 8.77 -3.76
C GLU A 303 -19.09 7.97 -5.06
N LEU A 304 -17.90 7.89 -5.66
CA LEU A 304 -17.60 7.01 -6.78
C LEU A 304 -17.20 5.66 -6.21
N ILE A 305 -18.02 4.65 -6.43
CA ILE A 305 -17.83 3.30 -5.94
C ILE A 305 -17.58 2.32 -7.07
N VAL A 306 -16.87 1.24 -6.79
CA VAL A 306 -16.80 0.05 -7.64
C VAL A 306 -17.78 -0.98 -7.08
N LYS A 307 -18.76 -1.35 -7.89
CA LYS A 307 -19.68 -2.45 -7.62
C LYS A 307 -19.16 -3.77 -8.14
N PHE A 308 -19.29 -4.80 -7.32
CA PHE A 308 -18.91 -6.16 -7.62
C PHE A 308 -20.12 -7.02 -8.06
N PRO A 309 -19.87 -8.15 -8.77
CA PRO A 309 -20.89 -9.17 -9.02
C PRO A 309 -21.47 -9.71 -7.72
N GLN A 310 -22.65 -10.29 -7.78
CA GLN A 310 -23.28 -10.92 -6.61
C GLN A 310 -22.50 -12.16 -6.18
N GLU A 311 -22.61 -12.52 -4.87
CA GLU A 311 -21.89 -13.64 -4.27
C GLU A 311 -22.04 -14.98 -5.00
N ASN A 312 -23.23 -15.23 -5.54
CA ASN A 312 -23.53 -16.45 -6.29
C ASN A 312 -22.92 -16.50 -7.70
N GLU A 313 -22.34 -15.40 -8.18
CA GLU A 313 -21.75 -15.29 -9.51
C GLU A 313 -20.24 -15.50 -9.54
N ILE A 314 -19.57 -15.45 -8.38
CA ILE A 314 -18.11 -15.53 -8.27
C ILE A 314 -17.65 -16.42 -7.11
N SER A 315 -16.52 -17.12 -7.31
CA SER A 315 -15.88 -17.90 -6.25
C SER A 315 -15.18 -17.01 -5.22
N ASN A 316 -14.93 -17.55 -4.01
CA ASN A 316 -14.20 -16.83 -2.96
C ASN A 316 -12.83 -16.33 -3.41
N GLY A 317 -12.05 -17.15 -4.12
CA GLY A 317 -10.75 -16.77 -4.65
C GLY A 317 -10.83 -15.66 -5.69
N GLN A 318 -11.83 -15.70 -6.57
CA GLN A 318 -12.09 -14.63 -7.55
C GLN A 318 -12.46 -13.32 -6.86
N ARG A 319 -13.31 -13.39 -5.84
CA ARG A 319 -13.70 -12.23 -5.04
C ARG A 319 -12.48 -11.55 -4.40
N ASP A 320 -11.63 -12.34 -3.76
CA ASP A 320 -10.45 -11.84 -3.06
C ASP A 320 -9.48 -11.19 -4.04
N LEU A 321 -9.30 -11.79 -5.21
CA LEU A 321 -8.47 -11.24 -6.29
C LEU A 321 -9.05 -9.93 -6.85
N LEU A 322 -10.36 -9.85 -7.06
CA LEU A 322 -11.03 -8.63 -7.51
C LEU A 322 -10.89 -7.49 -6.51
N THR A 323 -11.13 -7.78 -5.23
CA THR A 323 -10.92 -6.81 -4.13
C THR A 323 -9.49 -6.30 -4.12
N PHE A 324 -8.52 -7.20 -4.31
CA PHE A 324 -7.12 -6.83 -4.43
C PHE A 324 -6.87 -5.88 -5.60
N PHE A 325 -7.36 -6.20 -6.80
CA PHE A 325 -7.14 -5.37 -8.00
C PHE A 325 -7.79 -3.99 -7.88
N VAL A 326 -9.01 -3.91 -7.40
CA VAL A 326 -9.68 -2.61 -7.22
C VAL A 326 -8.92 -1.73 -6.22
N ASN A 327 -8.44 -2.30 -5.11
CA ASN A 327 -7.60 -1.56 -4.17
C ASN A 327 -6.25 -1.16 -4.79
N LEU A 328 -5.67 -1.98 -5.65
CA LEU A 328 -4.45 -1.66 -6.38
C LEU A 328 -4.67 -0.52 -7.37
N ILE A 329 -5.77 -0.53 -8.12
CA ILE A 329 -6.16 0.54 -9.04
C ILE A 329 -6.40 1.83 -8.24
N LYS A 330 -7.19 1.77 -7.17
CA LYS A 330 -7.44 2.89 -6.26
C LYS A 330 -6.13 3.51 -5.75
N PHE A 331 -5.20 2.68 -5.31
CA PHE A 331 -3.88 3.15 -4.90
C PHE A 331 -3.13 3.82 -6.05
N SER A 332 -3.13 3.21 -7.26
CA SER A 332 -2.44 3.77 -8.43
C SER A 332 -2.93 5.16 -8.84
N MET A 333 -4.20 5.47 -8.58
CA MET A 333 -4.79 6.79 -8.83
C MET A 333 -4.34 7.87 -7.85
N GLN A 334 -3.84 7.49 -6.67
CA GLN A 334 -3.37 8.41 -5.64
C GLN A 334 -1.89 8.79 -5.80
N ILE A 335 -1.13 8.06 -6.62
CA ILE A 335 0.30 8.29 -6.80
C ILE A 335 0.54 9.56 -7.61
N THR A 336 1.41 10.43 -7.09
CA THR A 336 1.89 11.64 -7.73
C THR A 336 3.42 11.64 -7.77
N GLN A 337 4.02 12.38 -8.70
CA GLN A 337 5.48 12.40 -8.88
C GLN A 337 6.26 12.96 -7.68
N ASN A 338 5.64 13.84 -6.90
CA ASN A 338 6.32 14.63 -5.87
C ASN A 338 6.27 14.03 -4.45
N LYS A 339 5.75 12.80 -4.28
CA LYS A 339 5.62 12.16 -2.97
C LYS A 339 6.10 10.72 -3.02
N LYS A 340 6.65 10.23 -1.91
CA LYS A 340 7.00 8.82 -1.75
C LYS A 340 5.79 8.03 -1.26
N TYR A 341 5.67 6.80 -1.75
CA TYR A 341 4.57 5.89 -1.43
C TYR A 341 5.10 4.52 -1.00
N LEU A 342 4.51 3.98 0.05
CA LEU A 342 4.67 2.59 0.45
C LEU A 342 3.34 1.88 0.26
N LEU A 343 3.32 0.89 -0.62
CA LEU A 343 2.23 -0.06 -0.73
C LEU A 343 2.65 -1.35 -0.03
N LEU A 344 1.95 -1.68 1.04
CA LEU A 344 2.16 -2.90 1.80
C LEU A 344 1.00 -3.86 1.52
N ILE A 345 1.30 -5.09 1.11
CA ILE A 345 0.33 -6.13 0.80
C ILE A 345 0.51 -7.23 1.84
N ASP A 346 -0.53 -7.44 2.68
CA ASP A 346 -0.48 -8.37 3.81
C ASP A 346 -1.24 -9.67 3.48
N GLU A 347 -0.50 -10.77 3.40
CA GLU A 347 -1.00 -12.16 3.26
C GLU A 347 -1.94 -12.42 2.05
N VAL A 348 -2.04 -11.49 1.10
CA VAL A 348 -2.93 -11.65 -0.07
C VAL A 348 -2.54 -12.85 -0.92
N PHE A 349 -1.24 -13.02 -1.17
CA PHE A 349 -0.70 -14.09 -2.00
C PHE A 349 -0.80 -15.48 -1.35
N ASP A 350 -0.95 -15.52 -0.04
CA ASP A 350 -0.98 -16.76 0.74
C ASP A 350 -2.29 -17.56 0.54
N TYR A 351 -3.31 -16.92 -0.03
CA TYR A 351 -4.64 -17.49 -0.29
C TYR A 351 -4.99 -17.62 -1.77
N LEU A 352 -4.11 -17.20 -2.68
CA LEU A 352 -4.34 -17.28 -4.12
C LEU A 352 -3.90 -18.65 -4.66
N ASP A 353 -4.70 -19.21 -5.56
CA ASP A 353 -4.27 -20.32 -6.40
C ASP A 353 -3.20 -19.88 -7.42
N ASP A 354 -2.55 -20.81 -8.09
CA ASP A 354 -1.44 -20.53 -8.99
C ASP A 354 -1.81 -19.58 -10.13
N ALA A 355 -3.00 -19.71 -10.72
CA ALA A 355 -3.46 -18.85 -11.81
C ALA A 355 -3.70 -17.42 -11.34
N ASN A 356 -4.36 -17.27 -10.20
CA ASN A 356 -4.63 -15.97 -9.58
C ASN A 356 -3.34 -15.32 -9.06
N MET A 357 -2.38 -16.10 -8.59
CA MET A 357 -1.06 -15.62 -8.20
C MET A 357 -0.29 -15.03 -9.39
N ILE A 358 -0.32 -15.69 -10.55
CA ILE A 358 0.30 -15.19 -11.78
C ILE A 358 -0.35 -13.86 -12.19
N ALA A 359 -1.69 -13.80 -12.20
CA ALA A 359 -2.42 -12.59 -12.53
C ALA A 359 -2.07 -11.43 -11.59
N ALA A 360 -2.04 -11.66 -10.26
CA ALA A 360 -1.67 -10.65 -9.28
C ALA A 360 -0.23 -10.14 -9.47
N GLN A 361 0.72 -11.03 -9.72
CA GLN A 361 2.11 -10.67 -10.01
C GLN A 361 2.22 -9.84 -11.31
N TYR A 362 1.46 -10.20 -12.35
CA TYR A 362 1.45 -9.45 -13.61
C TYR A 362 0.99 -8.00 -13.40
N TYR A 363 -0.11 -7.78 -12.70
CA TYR A 363 -0.62 -6.43 -12.43
C TYR A 363 0.33 -5.61 -11.54
N LEU A 364 0.96 -6.22 -10.55
CA LEU A 364 1.99 -5.54 -9.76
C LEU A 364 3.21 -5.16 -10.61
N SER A 365 3.62 -6.02 -11.54
CA SER A 365 4.71 -5.71 -12.47
C SER A 365 4.36 -4.51 -13.35
N LYS A 366 3.13 -4.46 -13.87
CA LYS A 366 2.62 -3.31 -14.64
C LYS A 366 2.58 -2.02 -13.82
N LEU A 367 2.17 -2.09 -12.56
CA LEU A 367 2.21 -0.95 -11.64
C LEU A 367 3.63 -0.42 -11.46
N LEU A 368 4.60 -1.31 -11.21
CA LEU A 368 6.01 -0.92 -11.06
C LEU A 368 6.57 -0.32 -12.34
N GLU A 369 6.26 -0.89 -13.52
CA GLU A 369 6.71 -0.35 -14.81
C GLU A 369 6.18 1.07 -15.04
N LYS A 370 4.91 1.31 -14.75
CA LYS A 370 4.24 2.61 -14.90
C LYS A 370 4.90 3.71 -14.08
N TRP A 371 5.34 3.39 -12.86
CA TRP A 371 5.90 4.37 -11.92
C TRP A 371 7.43 4.34 -11.84
N LYS A 372 8.08 3.54 -12.68
CA LYS A 372 9.53 3.34 -12.66
C LYS A 372 10.31 4.66 -12.81
N ALA A 373 9.86 5.57 -13.67
CA ALA A 373 10.52 6.84 -13.91
C ALA A 373 10.47 7.80 -12.72
N CYS A 374 9.48 7.64 -11.83
CA CYS A 374 9.30 8.52 -10.66
C CYS A 374 10.18 8.13 -9.47
N ASP A 375 10.67 6.88 -9.43
CA ASP A 375 11.49 6.30 -8.34
C ASP A 375 10.99 6.60 -6.92
N ASN A 376 9.67 6.61 -6.75
CA ASN A 376 9.01 7.05 -5.53
C ASN A 376 8.08 6.00 -4.90
N LEU A 377 7.97 4.82 -5.52
CA LEU A 377 7.10 3.72 -5.07
C LEU A 377 7.89 2.58 -4.45
N TYR A 378 7.62 2.31 -3.18
CA TYR A 378 8.04 1.12 -2.45
C TYR A 378 6.88 0.12 -2.43
N LEU A 379 7.03 -1.01 -3.12
CA LEU A 379 6.09 -2.12 -3.08
C LEU A 379 6.62 -3.18 -2.11
N CYS A 380 5.87 -3.52 -1.09
CA CYS A 380 6.24 -4.48 -0.04
C CYS A 380 5.16 -5.56 0.10
N ILE A 381 5.54 -6.81 -0.05
CA ILE A 381 4.67 -7.98 0.14
C ILE A 381 5.08 -8.69 1.42
N LEU A 382 4.12 -8.91 2.32
CA LEU A 382 4.26 -9.76 3.50
C LEU A 382 3.68 -11.12 3.18
N SER A 383 4.46 -12.20 3.25
CA SER A 383 4.01 -13.55 2.94
C SER A 383 4.73 -14.60 3.78
N HIS A 384 4.12 -15.76 3.96
CA HIS A 384 4.79 -16.93 4.52
C HIS A 384 5.32 -17.86 3.43
N LEU A 385 4.99 -17.60 2.17
CA LEU A 385 5.41 -18.42 1.02
C LEU A 385 6.92 -18.31 0.78
N ASN A 386 7.47 -19.37 0.23
CA ASN A 386 8.87 -19.38 -0.19
C ASN A 386 9.10 -18.33 -1.29
N PRO A 387 10.14 -17.48 -1.19
CA PRO A 387 10.48 -16.51 -2.23
C PRO A 387 10.61 -17.11 -3.64
N LEU A 388 10.96 -18.38 -3.75
CA LEU A 388 11.03 -19.09 -5.04
C LEU A 388 9.67 -19.15 -5.75
N THR A 389 8.57 -19.20 -5.03
CA THR A 389 7.21 -19.17 -5.60
C THR A 389 6.96 -17.90 -6.41
N PHE A 390 7.54 -16.77 -5.98
CA PHE A 390 7.42 -15.48 -6.68
C PHE A 390 8.37 -15.36 -7.89
N ARG A 391 9.41 -16.17 -7.97
CA ARG A 391 10.42 -16.11 -9.05
C ARG A 391 10.02 -16.89 -10.30
N SER A 392 9.07 -17.81 -10.18
CA SER A 392 8.81 -18.81 -11.21
C SER A 392 8.05 -18.29 -12.42
N TYR A 393 7.36 -17.13 -12.34
CA TYR A 393 6.41 -16.72 -13.37
C TYR A 393 6.66 -15.31 -13.94
N VAL A 394 6.42 -14.26 -13.16
CA VAL A 394 6.40 -12.88 -13.66
C VAL A 394 7.60 -12.07 -13.17
N PHE A 395 8.02 -12.30 -11.94
CA PHE A 395 9.12 -11.56 -11.35
C PHE A 395 10.46 -12.21 -11.64
N SER A 396 11.34 -11.52 -12.36
CA SER A 396 12.75 -11.94 -12.46
C SER A 396 13.50 -11.67 -11.15
N ASP A 397 14.61 -12.35 -10.92
CA ASP A 397 15.48 -12.15 -9.75
C ASP A 397 15.92 -10.69 -9.57
N LYS A 398 16.05 -9.95 -10.67
CA LYS A 398 16.42 -8.53 -10.64
C LYS A 398 15.29 -7.63 -10.12
N LYS A 399 14.04 -8.08 -10.20
CA LYS A 399 12.84 -7.32 -9.78
C LYS A 399 12.41 -7.62 -8.36
N ILE A 400 12.91 -8.69 -7.73
CA ILE A 400 12.56 -9.08 -6.36
C ILE A 400 13.71 -8.71 -5.42
N ASN A 401 13.35 -8.26 -4.22
CA ASN A 401 14.24 -8.02 -3.09
C ASN A 401 13.72 -8.85 -1.89
N PRO A 402 14.06 -10.16 -1.83
CA PRO A 402 13.57 -11.03 -0.76
C PRO A 402 14.38 -10.78 0.52
N GLN A 403 13.67 -10.62 1.64
CA GLN A 403 14.27 -10.43 2.95
C GLN A 403 13.49 -11.25 3.99
N TYR A 404 14.23 -11.97 4.80
CA TYR A 404 13.64 -12.69 5.92
C TYR A 404 13.37 -11.70 7.05
N LEU A 405 12.11 -11.62 7.48
CA LEU A 405 11.70 -10.77 8.58
C LEU A 405 12.16 -11.41 9.89
N LYS A 406 13.39 -11.09 10.27
CA LYS A 406 13.91 -11.50 11.58
C LYS A 406 13.29 -10.60 12.64
N LYS A 407 12.39 -11.15 13.43
CA LYS A 407 12.14 -10.61 14.74
C LYS A 407 13.39 -10.92 15.56
N THR A 408 13.87 -10.01 16.39
CA THR A 408 14.77 -10.35 17.50
C THR A 408 13.95 -11.13 18.53
N VAL A 409 13.55 -12.34 18.16
CA VAL A 409 12.94 -13.33 19.03
C VAL A 409 14.12 -14.00 19.74
N PRO A 410 14.00 -14.43 20.97
CA PRO A 410 14.94 -15.36 21.53
C PRO A 410 15.22 -16.45 20.51
N THR A 411 16.46 -16.55 20.07
CA THR A 411 16.87 -17.60 19.15
C THR A 411 17.05 -18.87 19.97
N ALA A 412 16.77 -20.03 19.35
CA ALA A 412 17.13 -21.29 19.99
C ALA A 412 18.62 -21.28 20.41
N THR A 413 18.88 -21.84 21.57
CA THR A 413 20.27 -21.98 22.03
C THR A 413 21.06 -22.85 21.06
N PRO A 414 22.38 -22.64 20.91
CA PRO A 414 23.22 -23.50 20.09
C PRO A 414 23.08 -24.98 20.46
N GLU A 415 22.90 -25.27 21.74
CA GLU A 415 22.68 -26.61 22.29
C GLU A 415 21.37 -27.23 21.79
N MET A 416 20.26 -26.45 21.80
CA MET A 416 18.97 -26.91 21.30
C MET A 416 19.00 -27.13 19.78
N LEU A 417 19.63 -26.23 19.02
CA LEU A 417 19.83 -26.42 17.59
C LEU A 417 20.65 -27.67 17.28
N ALA A 418 21.71 -27.92 18.05
CA ALA A 418 22.52 -29.11 17.92
C ALA A 418 21.74 -30.39 18.25
N PHE A 419 20.86 -30.34 19.26
CA PHE A 419 19.99 -31.46 19.64
C PHE A 419 18.98 -31.79 18.52
N ILE A 420 18.35 -30.77 17.92
CA ILE A 420 17.41 -30.96 16.79
C ILE A 420 18.14 -31.50 15.55
N ALA A 421 19.31 -30.97 15.20
CA ALA A 421 20.12 -31.45 14.08
C ALA A 421 20.59 -32.90 14.29
N CYS A 422 20.90 -33.25 15.53
CA CYS A 422 21.24 -34.63 15.89
C CYS A 422 20.07 -35.59 15.63
N ARG A 423 18.84 -35.19 15.98
CA ARG A 423 17.63 -35.95 15.66
C ARG A 423 17.48 -36.23 14.18
N GLU A 424 17.69 -35.22 13.31
CA GLU A 424 17.61 -35.39 11.85
C GLU A 424 18.66 -36.40 11.35
N THR A 425 19.89 -36.27 11.84
CA THR A 425 20.98 -37.20 11.52
C THR A 425 20.62 -38.63 11.93
N ILE A 426 20.05 -38.85 13.11
CA ILE A 426 19.64 -40.15 13.61
C ILE A 426 18.46 -40.71 12.79
N CYS A 427 17.45 -39.85 12.47
CA CYS A 427 16.34 -40.25 11.61
C CYS A 427 16.82 -40.71 10.21
N GLU A 428 17.78 -40.02 9.61
CA GLU A 428 18.33 -40.40 8.32
C GLU A 428 19.11 -41.71 8.38
N LYS A 429 19.89 -41.94 9.44
CA LYS A 429 20.58 -43.22 9.68
C LYS A 429 19.61 -44.37 9.88
N GLY A 430 18.47 -44.12 10.56
CA GLY A 430 17.40 -45.10 10.73
C GLY A 430 16.75 -45.52 9.41
N LYS A 431 16.70 -44.63 8.40
CA LYS A 431 16.19 -44.95 7.07
C LYS A 431 17.16 -45.76 6.20
N ARG A 432 18.46 -45.72 6.49
CA ARG A 432 19.55 -46.31 5.67
C ARG A 432 20.19 -47.54 6.29
N GLY A 433 19.82 -47.94 7.51
CA GLY A 433 20.51 -49.00 8.26
C GLY A 433 19.84 -50.38 8.22
N ASP A 434 20.60 -51.39 8.65
CA ASP A 434 20.11 -52.74 8.90
C ASP A 434 18.95 -52.73 9.93
N ASN A 435 18.00 -53.65 9.77
CA ASN A 435 16.72 -53.65 10.51
C ASN A 435 16.84 -53.46 12.04
N ALA A 436 17.82 -54.05 12.71
CA ALA A 436 18.01 -53.94 14.15
C ALA A 436 18.48 -52.54 14.60
N LYS A 437 19.36 -51.89 13.86
CA LYS A 437 19.82 -50.52 14.13
C LYS A 437 18.77 -49.48 13.75
N SER A 438 17.99 -49.76 12.73
CA SER A 438 16.87 -48.91 12.30
C SER A 438 15.80 -48.77 13.40
N GLU A 439 15.47 -49.87 14.08
CA GLU A 439 14.51 -49.87 15.19
C GLU A 439 14.99 -49.02 16.37
N ILE A 440 16.27 -49.16 16.76
CA ILE A 440 16.84 -48.33 17.85
C ILE A 440 16.79 -46.84 17.50
N TYR A 441 17.13 -46.48 16.26
CA TYR A 441 17.12 -45.06 15.84
C TYR A 441 15.71 -44.45 15.77
N HIS A 442 14.73 -45.23 15.32
CA HIS A 442 13.33 -44.81 15.36
C HIS A 442 12.86 -44.62 16.78
N LYS A 443 13.17 -45.56 17.66
CA LYS A 443 12.80 -45.53 19.07
C LYS A 443 13.42 -44.33 19.79
N LEU A 444 14.70 -44.06 19.61
CA LEU A 444 15.42 -42.91 20.15
C LEU A 444 14.80 -41.59 19.66
N SER A 445 14.58 -41.47 18.36
CA SER A 445 13.93 -40.26 17.79
C SER A 445 12.53 -40.03 18.32
N HIS A 446 11.76 -41.09 18.57
CA HIS A 446 10.44 -41.01 19.14
C HIS A 446 10.51 -40.64 20.64
N ASP A 447 11.23 -41.40 21.44
CA ASP A 447 11.17 -41.35 22.90
C ASP A 447 11.72 -40.04 23.50
N LEU A 448 12.61 -39.33 22.80
CA LEU A 448 13.14 -38.04 23.24
C LEU A 448 12.24 -36.85 22.82
N PHE A 449 11.47 -36.98 21.75
CA PHE A 449 10.72 -35.84 21.20
C PHE A 449 9.19 -35.99 21.32
N HIS A 450 8.71 -37.14 21.79
CA HIS A 450 7.32 -37.39 22.12
C HIS A 450 7.16 -37.81 23.59
N TYR A 451 5.96 -37.69 24.11
CA TYR A 451 5.70 -38.13 25.48
C TYR A 451 5.83 -39.67 25.58
N ASN A 452 6.78 -40.09 26.39
CA ASN A 452 6.94 -41.49 26.78
C ASN A 452 6.82 -41.61 28.30
N PRO A 453 5.92 -42.50 28.83
CA PRO A 453 5.81 -42.72 30.26
C PRO A 453 7.02 -43.43 30.86
N VAL A 454 7.86 -44.07 30.03
CA VAL A 454 9.09 -44.76 30.42
C VAL A 454 10.28 -43.81 30.43
N VAL A 455 11.04 -43.86 31.54
CA VAL A 455 12.29 -43.11 31.63
C VAL A 455 13.35 -43.83 30.79
N VAL A 456 13.97 -43.11 29.83
CA VAL A 456 14.99 -43.64 28.96
C VAL A 456 16.29 -42.83 29.09
N ASP A 457 17.43 -43.48 28.74
CA ASP A 457 18.74 -42.87 28.66
C ASP A 457 19.41 -43.24 27.34
N TYR A 458 19.47 -42.31 26.42
CA TYR A 458 20.11 -42.40 25.11
C TYR A 458 21.37 -41.54 24.99
N SER A 459 22.01 -41.23 26.14
CA SER A 459 23.20 -40.35 26.16
C SER A 459 24.36 -40.93 25.35
N THR A 460 24.55 -42.25 25.40
CA THR A 460 25.59 -42.96 24.66
C THR A 460 25.33 -42.95 23.15
N GLU A 461 24.08 -43.15 22.74
CA GLU A 461 23.65 -43.12 21.33
C GLU A 461 23.77 -41.72 20.74
N LEU A 462 23.41 -40.68 21.50
CA LEU A 462 23.61 -39.27 21.10
C LEU A 462 25.11 -39.01 20.88
N GLU A 463 25.96 -39.45 21.80
CA GLU A 463 27.43 -39.31 21.69
C GLU A 463 28.00 -40.00 20.49
N ALA A 464 27.55 -41.22 20.21
CA ALA A 464 28.05 -42.05 19.09
C ALA A 464 27.59 -41.52 17.71
N ASN A 465 26.47 -40.86 17.64
CA ASN A 465 25.85 -40.45 16.35
C ASN A 465 25.98 -38.99 16.00
N CYS A 466 26.34 -38.12 16.96
CA CYS A 466 26.35 -36.68 16.78
C CYS A 466 27.67 -36.07 17.26
N SER A 467 28.42 -35.51 16.33
CA SER A 467 29.74 -34.91 16.59
C SER A 467 29.71 -33.39 16.85
N ASN A 468 28.54 -32.83 17.03
CA ASN A 468 28.41 -31.37 17.26
C ASN A 468 28.91 -31.00 18.65
N SER A 469 29.86 -30.06 18.74
CA SER A 469 30.47 -29.61 20.01
C SER A 469 29.50 -28.90 20.95
N HIS A 470 28.39 -28.35 20.42
CA HIS A 470 27.35 -27.72 21.22
C HIS A 470 26.30 -28.68 21.77
N LEU A 471 26.31 -29.94 21.35
CA LEU A 471 25.35 -30.94 21.80
C LEU A 471 25.53 -31.26 23.28
N ASN A 472 24.47 -30.98 24.06
CA ASN A 472 24.43 -31.46 25.45
C ASN A 472 23.98 -32.92 25.49
N LYS A 473 24.94 -33.83 25.61
CA LYS A 473 24.72 -35.30 25.58
C LYS A 473 23.82 -35.78 26.74
N THR A 474 23.82 -35.06 27.87
CA THR A 474 22.99 -35.43 29.05
C THR A 474 21.49 -35.31 28.76
N TRP A 475 21.10 -34.60 27.70
CA TRP A 475 19.70 -34.53 27.25
C TRP A 475 19.18 -35.84 26.65
N GLY A 476 20.05 -36.84 26.43
CA GLY A 476 19.63 -38.21 26.17
C GLY A 476 18.90 -38.85 27.33
N LYS A 477 19.00 -38.30 28.56
CA LYS A 477 18.26 -38.75 29.74
C LYS A 477 16.94 -37.95 29.86
N THR A 478 15.82 -38.64 29.74
CA THR A 478 14.49 -38.01 29.79
C THR A 478 14.29 -37.05 30.98
N PRO A 479 14.68 -37.39 32.23
CA PRO A 479 14.50 -36.46 33.35
C PRO A 479 15.33 -35.17 33.21
N VAL A 480 16.54 -35.24 32.67
CA VAL A 480 17.41 -34.08 32.50
C VAL A 480 16.87 -33.17 31.39
N LEU A 481 16.44 -33.78 30.27
CA LEU A 481 15.77 -33.04 29.20
C LEU A 481 14.49 -32.35 29.70
N HIS A 482 13.62 -33.07 30.40
CA HIS A 482 12.39 -32.50 30.90
C HIS A 482 12.62 -31.36 31.91
N GLN A 483 13.64 -31.45 32.77
CA GLN A 483 13.97 -30.35 33.69
C GLN A 483 14.39 -29.10 32.92
N MET A 484 15.27 -29.23 31.93
CA MET A 484 15.67 -28.13 31.07
C MET A 484 14.47 -27.50 30.36
N LEU A 485 13.54 -28.30 29.82
CA LEU A 485 12.33 -27.79 29.19
C LEU A 485 11.44 -27.00 30.16
N VAL A 486 11.30 -27.48 31.41
CA VAL A 486 10.54 -26.79 32.45
C VAL A 486 11.22 -25.46 32.84
N ASP A 487 12.55 -25.44 32.92
CA ASP A 487 13.30 -24.23 33.25
C ASP A 487 13.12 -23.15 32.15
N GLU A 488 13.12 -23.55 30.87
CA GLU A 488 12.84 -22.62 29.76
C GLU A 488 11.40 -22.12 29.76
N VAL A 489 10.42 -22.96 30.10
CA VAL A 489 9.01 -22.53 30.29
C VAL A 489 8.88 -21.53 31.44
N ASN A 490 9.57 -21.75 32.56
CA ASN A 490 9.57 -20.81 33.69
C ASN A 490 10.18 -19.47 33.30
N LYS A 491 11.25 -19.46 32.52
CA LYS A 491 11.82 -18.22 31.96
C LYS A 491 10.79 -17.49 31.08
N TYR A 492 10.10 -18.20 30.19
CA TYR A 492 9.06 -17.64 29.32
C TYR A 492 7.91 -17.03 30.14
N LEU A 493 7.43 -17.74 31.19
CA LEU A 493 6.31 -17.28 32.02
C LEU A 493 6.71 -16.10 32.93
N SER A 494 7.97 -15.96 33.30
CA SER A 494 8.46 -14.84 34.09
C SER A 494 8.81 -13.59 33.27
N ASP A 495 8.45 -13.55 31.98
CA ASP A 495 8.67 -12.45 31.04
C ASP A 495 10.16 -12.10 30.83
N GLN A 496 11.04 -13.08 30.99
CA GLN A 496 12.46 -12.90 30.73
C GLN A 496 12.73 -12.81 29.22
N SER A 497 13.61 -11.92 28.83
CA SER A 497 13.97 -11.67 27.42
C SER A 497 14.82 -12.80 26.79
N LYS A 498 15.29 -13.76 27.58
CA LYS A 498 16.17 -14.84 27.13
C LYS A 498 15.63 -16.20 27.55
N TYR A 499 14.87 -16.82 26.68
CA TYR A 499 14.39 -18.21 26.76
C TYR A 499 14.60 -18.89 25.42
N ASP A 500 14.65 -20.23 25.42
CA ASP A 500 14.70 -20.99 24.18
C ASP A 500 13.28 -21.27 23.65
N PRO A 501 12.87 -20.70 22.51
CA PRO A 501 11.51 -20.85 21.99
C PRO A 501 11.20 -22.29 21.54
N TYR A 502 12.22 -23.05 21.10
CA TYR A 502 12.04 -24.45 20.70
C TYR A 502 11.84 -25.35 21.92
N ALA A 503 12.57 -25.09 23.00
CA ALA A 503 12.39 -25.79 24.26
C ALA A 503 10.98 -25.55 24.83
N VAL A 504 10.49 -24.31 24.79
CA VAL A 504 9.12 -23.98 25.23
C VAL A 504 8.05 -24.66 24.36
N ALA A 505 8.23 -24.66 23.04
CA ALA A 505 7.33 -25.34 22.10
C ALA A 505 7.31 -26.86 22.33
N MET A 506 8.48 -27.46 22.54
CA MET A 506 8.65 -28.87 22.84
C MET A 506 7.99 -29.25 24.17
N ALA A 507 8.19 -28.43 25.21
CA ALA A 507 7.53 -28.63 26.51
C ALA A 507 5.99 -28.61 26.40
N LEU A 508 5.45 -27.65 25.65
CA LEU A 508 4.01 -27.53 25.41
C LEU A 508 3.48 -28.80 24.70
N ARG A 509 4.16 -29.26 23.65
CA ARG A 509 3.83 -30.47 22.92
C ARG A 509 3.82 -31.69 23.83
N LEU A 510 4.89 -31.93 24.57
CA LEU A 510 4.99 -33.07 25.50
C LEU A 510 3.90 -33.01 26.59
N ARG A 511 3.52 -31.81 27.03
CA ARG A 511 2.42 -31.65 28.02
C ARG A 511 1.07 -32.01 27.42
N ILE A 512 0.79 -31.60 26.18
CA ILE A 512 -0.45 -31.95 25.46
C ILE A 512 -0.50 -33.46 25.24
N GLU A 513 0.57 -34.07 24.72
CA GLU A 513 0.66 -35.50 24.51
C GLU A 513 0.45 -36.29 25.82
N LYS A 514 1.06 -35.84 26.92
CA LYS A 514 0.84 -36.44 28.25
C LYS A 514 -0.61 -36.38 28.68
N LEU A 515 -1.28 -35.24 28.50
CA LEU A 515 -2.68 -35.09 28.86
C LEU A 515 -3.58 -36.01 28.03
N LEU A 516 -3.34 -36.12 26.74
CA LEU A 516 -4.05 -37.03 25.85
C LEU A 516 -3.80 -38.47 26.23
N TYR A 517 -2.55 -38.87 26.45
CA TYR A 517 -2.17 -40.24 26.87
C TYR A 517 -2.89 -40.69 28.15
N VAL A 518 -3.03 -39.80 29.12
CA VAL A 518 -3.74 -40.10 30.38
C VAL A 518 -5.26 -40.32 30.15
N GLN A 519 -5.82 -39.64 29.15
CA GLN A 519 -7.23 -39.71 28.79
C GLN A 519 -7.57 -41.02 28.01
N LEU A 520 -6.63 -41.59 27.29
CA LEU A 520 -6.81 -42.80 26.51
C LEU A 520 -6.98 -44.02 27.44
N LYS A 521 -8.11 -44.69 27.33
CA LYS A 521 -8.44 -45.88 28.16
C LYS A 521 -7.98 -47.20 27.52
N ASP A 522 -7.87 -47.21 26.18
CA ASP A 522 -7.50 -48.41 25.43
C ASP A 522 -5.99 -48.55 25.32
N PRO A 523 -5.38 -49.69 25.73
CA PRO A 523 -3.96 -49.94 25.56
C PRO A 523 -3.48 -49.92 24.10
N GLY A 524 -4.34 -50.25 23.14
CA GLY A 524 -4.03 -50.19 21.70
C GLY A 524 -3.86 -48.75 21.21
N GLN A 525 -4.75 -47.86 21.64
CA GLN A 525 -4.69 -46.43 21.30
C GLN A 525 -3.49 -45.69 21.93
N LYS A 526 -2.89 -46.25 22.96
CA LYS A 526 -1.69 -45.70 23.62
C LYS A 526 -0.38 -46.03 22.87
N LYS A 527 -0.44 -46.95 21.90
CA LYS A 527 0.73 -47.34 21.10
C LYS A 527 0.83 -46.64 19.75
N GLU A 528 -0.26 -46.10 19.24
CA GLU A 528 -0.32 -45.19 18.08
C GLU A 528 -0.10 -43.71 18.50
#